data_2446551ef7745ec7b2c4cec2e5df64fd
#
_entry.id   2446551ef7745ec7b2c4cec2e5df64fd
#
_cell.length_a   1.000
_cell.length_b   1.000
_cell.length_c   1.000
_cell.angle_alpha   90.00
_cell.angle_beta   90.00
_cell.angle_gamma   90.00
#
_symmetry.space_group_name_H-M   'P 1'
#
loop_
_entity.id
_entity.type
_entity.pdbx_description
1 polymer ?
#
loop_
_entity_poly.entity_id
_entity_poly.type
_entity_poly.pdbx_seq_one_letter_code
_entity_poly.pdbx_strand_id
1 'polypeptide(L)'
;MFRILIFLSLILKPSIGLSQGYDVFGIGIYDVKSDGSSSENATDVRYERRFDITLIDIGPEQDNFFYLKPFAGIELTSDSAFYLISGIYLEDNIGDLFSGKDNNWNFTPSFGVGYYDDGNGKKLGNKIEFRTTIEFSYQLINKDRIGISFGHISNANIGNKNPGAEIISLSYQKPF
;
A
#
# COMPACT_ATOMS: atom_id res chain seq x y z
N MET A 1 13.90 24.71 0.11
CA MET A 1 14.45 23.59 -0.69
C MET A 1 15.32 22.58 0.08
N PHE A 2 15.96 22.92 1.20
CA PHE A 2 16.90 22.01 1.91
C PHE A 2 16.21 20.97 2.84
N ARG A 3 14.95 21.16 3.23
CA ARG A 3 14.28 20.26 4.19
C ARG A 3 13.73 18.96 3.57
N ILE A 4 13.48 18.91 2.27
CA ILE A 4 12.97 17.72 1.56
C ILE A 4 14.08 16.69 1.34
N LEU A 5 15.32 17.10 1.15
CA LEU A 5 16.46 16.20 0.94
C LEU A 5 16.82 15.38 2.19
N ILE A 6 16.55 15.89 3.39
CA ILE A 6 16.87 15.18 4.65
C ILE A 6 15.89 14.01 4.88
N PHE A 7 14.65 14.15 4.45
CA PHE A 7 13.64 13.07 4.56
C PHE A 7 13.93 11.93 3.57
N LEU A 8 14.38 12.26 2.35
CA LEU A 8 14.72 11.24 1.35
C LEU A 8 15.98 10.46 1.73
N SER A 9 16.94 11.09 2.44
CA SER A 9 18.18 10.42 2.87
C SER A 9 17.96 9.43 4.03
N LEU A 10 16.91 9.58 4.82
CA LEU A 10 16.53 8.63 5.88
C LEU A 10 15.91 7.35 5.33
N ILE A 11 15.25 7.43 4.16
CA ILE A 11 14.65 6.27 3.49
C ILE A 11 15.71 5.44 2.75
N LEU A 12 16.83 6.05 2.33
CA LEU A 12 17.86 5.43 1.51
C LEU A 12 19.08 4.90 2.28
N LYS A 13 19.14 5.05 3.60
CA LYS A 13 20.23 4.40 4.36
C LYS A 13 19.88 2.94 4.57
N PRO A 14 20.74 1.98 4.13
CA PRO A 14 20.58 0.60 4.54
C PRO A 14 20.72 0.56 6.06
N SER A 15 19.62 0.39 6.76
CA SER A 15 19.62 0.31 8.21
C SER A 15 20.21 -1.03 8.61
N ILE A 16 21.35 -0.97 9.25
CA ILE A 16 21.94 -2.06 9.99
C ILE A 16 20.86 -2.55 10.99
N GLY A 17 20.29 -3.74 10.76
CA GLY A 17 19.42 -4.42 11.70
C GLY A 17 17.91 -4.29 11.49
N LEU A 18 17.41 -3.72 10.40
CA LEU A 18 16.00 -3.87 10.04
C LEU A 18 15.79 -5.18 9.27
N SER A 19 14.84 -5.96 9.75
CA SER A 19 14.33 -7.19 9.17
C SER A 19 14.16 -7.08 7.67
N GLN A 20 14.27 -8.20 6.98
CA GLN A 20 13.95 -8.34 5.56
C GLN A 20 12.55 -7.82 5.28
N GLY A 21 12.27 -7.42 4.05
CA GLY A 21 10.98 -6.92 3.66
C GLY A 21 10.94 -6.66 2.16
N TYR A 22 9.98 -5.88 1.70
CA TYR A 22 9.82 -5.55 0.29
C TYR A 22 9.70 -4.05 0.06
N ASP A 23 10.48 -3.53 -0.88
CA ASP A 23 10.22 -2.27 -1.54
C ASP A 23 9.23 -2.53 -2.68
N VAL A 24 8.06 -1.90 -2.61
CA VAL A 24 6.94 -2.09 -3.53
C VAL A 24 6.77 -0.85 -4.40
N PHE A 25 6.88 -1.02 -5.71
CA PHE A 25 6.66 0.02 -6.71
C PHE A 25 5.38 -0.30 -7.46
N GLY A 26 4.40 0.58 -7.41
CA GLY A 26 3.10 0.43 -8.06
C GLY A 26 2.87 1.48 -9.14
N ILE A 27 2.15 1.08 -10.18
CA ILE A 27 1.56 1.98 -11.18
C ILE A 27 0.13 1.55 -11.44
N GLY A 28 -0.79 2.51 -11.51
CA GLY A 28 -2.20 2.17 -11.59
C GLY A 28 -3.08 3.29 -12.10
N ILE A 29 -4.37 3.09 -11.90
CA ILE A 29 -5.44 4.03 -12.21
C ILE A 29 -6.12 4.40 -10.89
N TYR A 30 -6.12 5.69 -10.61
CA TYR A 30 -6.80 6.29 -9.48
C TYR A 30 -8.23 6.66 -9.85
N ASP A 31 -9.16 6.46 -8.94
CA ASP A 31 -10.59 6.76 -9.07
C ASP A 31 -11.26 5.97 -10.20
N VAL A 32 -11.09 4.64 -10.17
CA VAL A 32 -11.59 3.71 -11.21
C VAL A 32 -13.11 3.73 -11.32
N LYS A 33 -13.85 4.01 -10.23
CA LYS A 33 -15.29 4.23 -10.25
C LYS A 33 -15.57 5.70 -10.53
N SER A 34 -16.14 5.96 -11.69
CA SER A 34 -16.77 7.24 -11.97
C SER A 34 -18.09 7.31 -11.19
N ASP A 35 -18.12 8.08 -10.11
CA ASP A 35 -19.34 8.40 -9.36
C ASP A 35 -20.21 9.47 -10.04
N GLY A 36 -19.96 9.74 -11.34
CA GLY A 36 -20.60 10.80 -12.12
C GLY A 36 -20.04 12.20 -11.82
N SER A 37 -19.06 12.32 -10.92
CA SER A 37 -18.28 13.54 -10.78
C SER A 37 -17.29 13.65 -11.95
N SER A 38 -17.02 14.85 -12.43
CA SER A 38 -16.20 15.14 -13.61
C SER A 38 -14.68 14.91 -13.38
N SER A 39 -14.28 14.06 -12.45
CA SER A 39 -12.88 13.70 -12.27
C SER A 39 -12.49 12.66 -13.33
N GLU A 40 -11.63 13.04 -14.25
CA GLU A 40 -10.97 12.10 -15.14
C GLU A 40 -10.09 11.16 -14.30
N ASN A 41 -10.06 9.86 -14.64
CA ASN A 41 -9.17 8.91 -14.01
C ASN A 41 -7.73 9.40 -14.10
N ALA A 42 -7.02 9.44 -12.97
CA ALA A 42 -5.62 9.82 -12.95
C ALA A 42 -4.71 8.58 -12.99
N THR A 43 -3.50 8.75 -13.52
CA THR A 43 -2.46 7.74 -13.33
C THR A 43 -1.94 7.84 -11.89
N ASP A 44 -1.87 6.69 -11.22
CA ASP A 44 -1.33 6.53 -9.88
C ASP A 44 0.08 5.94 -9.93
N VAL A 45 0.99 6.48 -9.13
CA VAL A 45 2.33 5.91 -8.88
C VAL A 45 2.55 5.81 -7.39
N ARG A 46 2.90 4.61 -6.94
CA ARG A 46 3.04 4.28 -5.52
C ARG A 46 4.41 3.71 -5.21
N TYR A 47 4.97 4.11 -4.07
CA TYR A 47 6.08 3.43 -3.41
C TYR A 47 5.69 3.10 -1.98
N GLU A 48 5.91 1.85 -1.58
CA GLU A 48 5.76 1.39 -0.20
C GLU A 48 7.01 0.62 0.24
N ARG A 49 7.43 0.83 1.47
CA ARG A 49 8.36 -0.05 2.16
C ARG A 49 7.59 -0.88 3.17
N ARG A 50 7.57 -2.17 2.95
CA ARG A 50 6.95 -3.18 3.81
C ARG A 50 8.03 -3.86 4.64
N PHE A 51 7.94 -3.77 5.96
CA PHE A 51 8.92 -4.34 6.87
C PHE A 51 8.44 -5.70 7.36
N ASP A 52 9.30 -6.72 7.30
CA ASP A 52 9.01 -8.05 7.85
C ASP A 52 9.31 -8.10 9.35
N ILE A 53 8.63 -7.23 10.10
CA ILE A 53 8.70 -7.13 11.55
C ILE A 53 7.30 -7.42 12.10
N THR A 54 7.15 -8.45 12.92
CA THR A 54 5.89 -8.72 13.59
C THR A 54 5.68 -7.74 14.73
N LEU A 55 4.67 -6.88 14.59
CA LEU A 55 4.25 -5.96 15.64
C LEU A 55 3.35 -6.66 16.66
N ILE A 56 2.39 -7.42 16.18
CA ILE A 56 1.38 -8.12 16.98
C ILE A 56 1.08 -9.44 16.28
N ASP A 57 0.99 -10.50 17.06
CA ASP A 57 0.41 -11.78 16.67
C ASP A 57 -1.04 -11.82 17.17
N ILE A 58 -1.99 -11.94 16.24
CA ILE A 58 -3.44 -11.93 16.56
C ILE A 58 -4.10 -13.29 16.27
N GLY A 59 -3.32 -14.27 15.85
CA GLY A 59 -3.80 -15.58 15.42
C GLY A 59 -3.46 -16.74 16.34
N PRO A 60 -3.84 -17.95 15.94
CA PRO A 60 -3.41 -19.17 16.61
C PRO A 60 -1.90 -19.35 16.48
N GLU A 61 -1.30 -19.99 17.48
CA GLU A 61 0.13 -20.31 17.47
C GLU A 61 0.53 -21.00 16.16
N GLN A 62 1.65 -20.54 15.56
CA GLN A 62 2.26 -21.07 14.33
C GLN A 62 1.56 -20.70 13.01
N ASP A 63 0.62 -19.75 13.03
CA ASP A 63 0.02 -19.25 11.79
C ASP A 63 0.54 -17.84 11.48
N ASN A 64 1.50 -17.76 10.56
CA ASN A 64 2.18 -16.51 10.19
C ASN A 64 1.25 -15.50 9.50
N PHE A 65 0.11 -15.92 8.95
CA PHE A 65 -0.86 -15.02 8.31
C PHE A 65 -1.36 -13.96 9.28
N PHE A 66 -1.49 -14.28 10.55
CA PHE A 66 -2.00 -13.35 11.56
C PHE A 66 -0.94 -12.41 12.15
N TYR A 67 0.27 -12.37 11.59
CA TYR A 67 1.31 -11.43 12.00
C TYR A 67 1.05 -10.07 11.37
N LEU A 68 0.66 -9.09 12.19
CA LEU A 68 0.55 -7.70 11.78
C LEU A 68 1.95 -7.10 11.61
N LYS A 69 2.26 -6.68 10.39
CA LYS A 69 3.56 -6.13 9.98
C LYS A 69 3.39 -4.67 9.54
N PRO A 70 4.35 -3.78 9.79
CA PRO A 70 4.23 -2.37 9.44
C PRO A 70 4.65 -2.09 8.00
N PHE A 71 4.05 -1.03 7.42
CA PHE A 71 4.52 -0.41 6.19
C PHE A 71 4.45 1.11 6.26
N ALA A 72 5.22 1.77 5.40
CA ALA A 72 5.11 3.19 5.13
C ALA A 72 5.28 3.44 3.63
N GLY A 73 4.62 4.47 3.10
CA GLY A 73 4.65 4.72 1.67
C GLY A 73 4.19 6.10 1.26
N ILE A 74 4.29 6.32 -0.04
CA ILE A 74 3.86 7.53 -0.71
C ILE A 74 3.16 7.16 -2.02
N GLU A 75 2.12 7.89 -2.36
CA GLU A 75 1.34 7.75 -3.57
C GLU A 75 1.18 9.12 -4.23
N LEU A 76 1.34 9.17 -5.53
CA LEU A 76 1.30 10.39 -6.34
C LEU A 76 0.41 10.14 -7.54
N THR A 77 -0.41 11.12 -7.91
CA THR A 77 -1.26 11.01 -9.09
C THR A 77 -0.85 12.01 -10.17
N SER A 78 -1.24 11.76 -11.42
CA SER A 78 -0.94 12.63 -12.56
C SER A 78 -1.56 14.01 -12.46
N ASP A 79 -2.60 14.18 -11.65
CA ASP A 79 -3.26 15.45 -11.32
C ASP A 79 -2.70 16.11 -10.07
N SER A 80 -1.51 15.68 -9.63
CA SER A 80 -0.74 16.23 -8.51
C SER A 80 -1.36 15.99 -7.13
N ALA A 81 -2.28 15.04 -6.98
CA ALA A 81 -2.66 14.58 -5.66
C ALA A 81 -1.50 13.80 -5.02
N PHE A 82 -1.40 13.89 -3.71
CA PHE A 82 -0.32 13.33 -2.92
C PHE A 82 -0.88 12.65 -1.67
N TYR A 83 -0.40 11.45 -1.38
CA TYR A 83 -0.79 10.69 -0.19
C TYR A 83 0.43 10.11 0.51
N LEU A 84 0.70 10.56 1.73
CA LEU A 84 1.72 10.00 2.61
C LEU A 84 1.04 9.09 3.63
N ILE A 85 1.37 7.81 3.62
CA ILE A 85 0.67 6.78 4.37
C ILE A 85 1.62 5.94 5.22
N SER A 86 1.12 5.46 6.35
CA SER A 86 1.69 4.37 7.10
C SER A 86 0.58 3.46 7.63
N GLY A 87 0.91 2.20 7.90
CA GLY A 87 -0.09 1.24 8.33
C GLY A 87 0.47 -0.13 8.62
N ILE A 88 -0.43 -1.10 8.56
CA ILE A 88 -0.16 -2.50 8.83
C ILE A 88 -0.62 -3.37 7.65
N TYR A 89 0.05 -4.48 7.47
CA TYR A 89 -0.35 -5.50 6.52
C TYR A 89 -0.26 -6.90 7.14
N LEU A 90 -1.04 -7.81 6.58
CA LEU A 90 -0.91 -9.25 6.75
C LEU A 90 -0.39 -9.83 5.44
N GLU A 91 0.29 -10.95 5.48
CA GLU A 91 0.77 -11.61 4.28
C GLU A 91 0.89 -13.10 4.50
N ASP A 92 0.37 -13.87 3.55
CA ASP A 92 0.63 -15.31 3.49
C ASP A 92 0.59 -15.84 2.07
N ASN A 93 1.12 -17.06 1.94
CA ASN A 93 1.03 -17.83 0.72
C ASN A 93 -0.39 -18.36 0.52
N ILE A 94 -0.96 -18.15 -0.67
CA ILE A 94 -2.34 -18.61 -0.96
C ILE A 94 -2.47 -20.14 -0.85
N GLY A 95 -1.41 -20.87 -1.17
CA GLY A 95 -1.39 -22.32 -1.02
C GLY A 95 -1.58 -22.76 0.42
N ASP A 96 -0.91 -22.09 1.34
CA ASP A 96 -1.02 -22.37 2.78
C ASP A 96 -2.42 -22.05 3.30
N LEU A 97 -3.01 -20.94 2.86
CA LEU A 97 -4.37 -20.53 3.25
C LEU A 97 -5.47 -21.52 2.84
N PHE A 98 -5.33 -22.19 1.68
CA PHE A 98 -6.43 -22.98 1.10
C PHE A 98 -6.13 -24.47 0.95
N SER A 99 -4.89 -24.89 0.82
CA SER A 99 -4.55 -26.29 0.48
C SER A 99 -3.43 -26.88 1.31
N GLY A 100 -2.77 -26.13 2.17
CA GLY A 100 -1.60 -26.53 2.93
C GLY A 100 -0.40 -26.88 2.05
N LYS A 101 -0.35 -26.37 0.81
CA LYS A 101 0.76 -26.58 -0.12
C LYS A 101 1.28 -25.23 -0.58
N ASP A 102 2.50 -24.95 -0.23
CA ASP A 102 3.20 -23.75 -0.69
C ASP A 102 3.16 -23.64 -2.23
N ASN A 103 2.92 -22.42 -2.69
CA ASN A 103 3.00 -22.05 -4.10
C ASN A 103 3.62 -20.65 -4.21
N ASN A 104 3.72 -20.11 -5.42
CA ASN A 104 4.36 -18.80 -5.61
C ASN A 104 3.38 -17.62 -5.46
N TRP A 105 2.12 -17.84 -5.09
CA TRP A 105 1.12 -16.81 -4.95
C TRP A 105 0.99 -16.35 -3.49
N ASN A 106 0.99 -15.05 -3.31
CA ASN A 106 0.83 -14.42 -2.00
C ASN A 106 -0.39 -13.53 -1.99
N PHE A 107 -1.08 -13.49 -0.86
CA PHE A 107 -2.21 -12.62 -0.56
C PHE A 107 -1.80 -11.63 0.52
N THR A 108 -1.98 -10.34 0.27
CA THR A 108 -1.51 -9.28 1.16
C THR A 108 -2.61 -8.23 1.36
N PRO A 109 -3.51 -8.40 2.34
CA PRO A 109 -4.40 -7.34 2.78
C PRO A 109 -3.64 -6.33 3.62
N SER A 110 -3.97 -5.04 3.48
CA SER A 110 -3.38 -3.96 4.25
C SER A 110 -4.38 -2.87 4.62
N PHE A 111 -4.09 -2.18 5.73
CA PHE A 111 -4.83 -1.02 6.18
C PHE A 111 -3.84 0.05 6.63
N GLY A 112 -4.08 1.29 6.21
CA GLY A 112 -3.24 2.42 6.59
C GLY A 112 -4.02 3.70 6.78
N VAL A 113 -3.38 4.66 7.43
CA VAL A 113 -3.85 6.02 7.62
C VAL A 113 -2.77 6.98 7.14
N GLY A 114 -3.17 8.09 6.53
CA GLY A 114 -2.20 9.02 5.99
C GLY A 114 -2.73 10.42 5.77
N TYR A 115 -1.81 11.28 5.37
CA TYR A 115 -2.09 12.65 4.96
C TYR A 115 -2.29 12.70 3.45
N TYR A 116 -3.44 13.19 3.03
CA TYR A 116 -3.83 13.36 1.63
C TYR A 116 -3.89 14.84 1.25
N ASP A 117 -3.31 15.17 0.12
CA ASP A 117 -3.48 16.47 -0.53
C ASP A 117 -4.04 16.25 -1.93
N ASP A 118 -5.18 16.88 -2.20
CA ASP A 118 -5.94 16.69 -3.44
C ASP A 118 -5.24 17.27 -4.68
N GLY A 119 -4.30 18.23 -4.51
CA GLY A 119 -3.68 18.88 -5.67
C GLY A 119 -4.74 19.45 -6.61
N ASN A 120 -4.75 19.00 -7.87
CA ASN A 120 -5.78 19.28 -8.86
C ASN A 120 -6.76 18.11 -9.02
N GLY A 121 -6.62 17.05 -8.24
CA GLY A 121 -7.39 15.82 -8.34
C GLY A 121 -8.63 15.78 -7.47
N LYS A 122 -9.04 14.55 -7.13
CA LYS A 122 -10.27 14.28 -6.39
C LYS A 122 -10.23 14.80 -4.96
N LYS A 123 -11.23 15.60 -4.59
CA LYS A 123 -11.40 16.12 -3.22
C LYS A 123 -12.10 15.09 -2.35
N LEU A 124 -11.35 14.37 -1.53
CA LEU A 124 -11.88 13.34 -0.64
C LEU A 124 -12.59 13.88 0.61
N GLY A 125 -12.40 15.16 0.93
CA GLY A 125 -13.17 15.86 1.96
C GLY A 125 -12.48 15.98 3.31
N ASN A 126 -11.32 15.37 3.50
CA ASN A 126 -10.45 15.53 4.66
C ASN A 126 -8.98 15.44 4.22
N LYS A 127 -8.08 15.90 5.08
CA LYS A 127 -6.63 15.71 4.91
C LYS A 127 -6.14 14.37 5.52
N ILE A 128 -6.89 13.81 6.44
CA ILE A 128 -6.62 12.47 6.99
C ILE A 128 -7.55 11.48 6.29
N GLU A 129 -6.95 10.55 5.60
CA GLU A 129 -7.65 9.52 4.85
C GLU A 129 -7.13 8.14 5.27
N PHE A 130 -8.00 7.14 5.17
CA PHE A 130 -7.68 5.73 5.41
C PHE A 130 -7.62 5.01 4.06
N ARG A 131 -6.71 4.05 3.93
CA ARG A 131 -6.65 3.17 2.76
C ARG A 131 -6.71 1.72 3.19
N THR A 132 -7.66 0.98 2.59
CA THR A 132 -7.68 -0.48 2.62
C THR A 132 -7.22 -1.00 1.27
N THR A 133 -6.33 -1.99 1.25
CA THR A 133 -5.85 -2.60 0.00
C THR A 133 -5.86 -4.11 0.13
N ILE A 134 -6.24 -4.79 -0.94
CA ILE A 134 -5.99 -6.22 -1.14
C ILE A 134 -5.04 -6.38 -2.33
N GLU A 135 -4.03 -7.22 -2.18
CA GLU A 135 -3.05 -7.48 -3.23
C GLU A 135 -2.82 -8.97 -3.38
N PHE A 136 -2.74 -9.42 -4.64
CA PHE A 136 -2.28 -10.74 -5.03
C PHE A 136 -0.97 -10.58 -5.78
N SER A 137 0.07 -11.29 -5.36
CA SER A 137 1.38 -11.24 -6.00
C SER A 137 1.95 -12.62 -6.27
N TYR A 138 2.70 -12.73 -7.37
CA TYR A 138 3.39 -13.94 -7.77
C TYR A 138 4.89 -13.78 -7.57
N GLN A 139 5.51 -14.69 -6.81
CA GLN A 139 6.93 -14.69 -6.52
C GLN A 139 7.72 -15.34 -7.65
N LEU A 140 8.70 -14.61 -8.15
CA LEU A 140 9.65 -15.03 -9.18
C LEU A 140 10.82 -15.82 -8.55
N ILE A 141 11.63 -16.48 -9.41
CA ILE A 141 12.78 -17.29 -8.99
C ILE A 141 13.79 -16.47 -8.16
N ASN A 142 13.98 -15.20 -8.48
CA ASN A 142 14.89 -14.28 -7.78
C ASN A 142 14.30 -13.65 -6.50
N LYS A 143 13.13 -14.13 -6.05
CA LYS A 143 12.35 -13.63 -4.93
C LYS A 143 11.69 -12.26 -5.14
N ASP A 144 11.88 -11.61 -6.29
CA ASP A 144 11.05 -10.46 -6.66
C ASP A 144 9.60 -10.92 -6.83
N ARG A 145 8.64 -9.98 -6.76
CA ARG A 145 7.24 -10.30 -6.98
C ARG A 145 6.62 -9.34 -8.00
N ILE A 146 5.64 -9.84 -8.73
CA ILE A 146 4.74 -9.03 -9.56
C ILE A 146 3.35 -9.20 -9.01
N GLY A 147 2.64 -8.08 -8.79
CA GLY A 147 1.33 -8.12 -8.15
C GLY A 147 0.30 -7.25 -8.85
N ILE A 148 -0.96 -7.53 -8.51
CA ILE A 148 -2.12 -6.69 -8.80
C ILE A 148 -2.81 -6.37 -7.49
N SER A 149 -3.22 -5.11 -7.30
CA SER A 149 -3.90 -4.67 -6.10
C SER A 149 -5.14 -3.86 -6.42
N PHE A 150 -6.13 -3.96 -5.53
CA PHE A 150 -7.29 -3.09 -5.45
C PHE A 150 -7.26 -2.38 -4.11
N GLY A 151 -7.34 -1.04 -4.15
CA GLY A 151 -7.33 -0.16 -2.99
C GLY A 151 -8.57 0.71 -2.94
N HIS A 152 -8.99 1.07 -1.72
CA HIS A 152 -10.03 2.06 -1.46
C HIS A 152 -9.51 3.07 -0.46
N ILE A 153 -9.58 4.36 -0.82
CA ILE A 153 -9.24 5.48 0.07
C ILE A 153 -10.51 6.19 0.48
N SER A 154 -10.66 6.49 1.77
CA SER A 154 -11.79 7.24 2.31
C SER A 154 -11.49 7.80 3.69
N ASN A 155 -12.24 8.82 4.11
CA ASN A 155 -12.07 9.42 5.45
C ASN A 155 -13.00 8.84 6.52
N ALA A 156 -13.65 7.72 6.29
CA ALA A 156 -14.58 7.10 7.24
C ALA A 156 -15.68 8.06 7.78
N ASN A 157 -16.07 9.06 6.98
CA ASN A 157 -17.04 10.11 7.33
C ASN A 157 -16.60 11.06 8.46
N ILE A 158 -15.31 11.17 8.78
CA ILE A 158 -14.80 12.18 9.72
C ILE A 158 -14.68 13.57 9.08
N GLY A 159 -14.77 13.67 7.75
CA GLY A 159 -14.82 14.90 6.98
C GLY A 159 -16.25 15.37 6.68
N ASN A 160 -16.37 16.53 6.02
CA ASN A 160 -17.67 17.09 5.61
C ASN A 160 -18.33 16.29 4.47
N LYS A 161 -17.56 15.51 3.74
CA LYS A 161 -17.96 14.59 2.68
C LYS A 161 -16.99 13.43 2.59
N ASN A 162 -17.42 12.32 2.02
CA ASN A 162 -16.60 11.11 1.89
C ASN A 162 -16.91 10.39 0.57
N PRO A 163 -16.52 10.97 -0.60
CA PRO A 163 -16.78 10.32 -1.88
C PRO A 163 -15.96 9.04 -2.08
N GLY A 164 -14.82 8.92 -1.36
CA GLY A 164 -13.85 7.85 -1.56
C GLY A 164 -13.17 7.86 -2.93
N ALA A 165 -12.20 6.99 -3.13
CA ALA A 165 -11.57 6.71 -4.42
C ALA A 165 -11.10 5.25 -4.45
N GLU A 166 -11.35 4.59 -5.57
CA GLU A 166 -10.88 3.22 -5.84
C GLU A 166 -9.65 3.26 -6.75
N ILE A 167 -8.68 2.38 -6.44
CA ILE A 167 -7.41 2.30 -7.15
C ILE A 167 -7.17 0.87 -7.58
N ILE A 168 -6.80 0.68 -8.85
CA ILE A 168 -6.28 -0.58 -9.35
C ILE A 168 -4.85 -0.36 -9.80
N SER A 169 -3.91 -1.16 -9.27
CA SER A 169 -2.49 -1.01 -9.58
C SER A 169 -1.83 -2.34 -9.89
N LEU A 170 -0.85 -2.30 -10.78
CA LEU A 170 0.17 -3.34 -10.91
C LEU A 170 1.36 -2.97 -10.04
N SER A 171 1.99 -3.95 -9.41
CA SER A 171 3.15 -3.74 -8.56
C SER A 171 4.33 -4.62 -8.95
N TYR A 172 5.53 -4.08 -8.77
CA TYR A 172 6.79 -4.81 -8.72
C TYR A 172 7.36 -4.67 -7.30
N GLN A 173 7.71 -5.80 -6.69
CA GLN A 173 8.18 -5.85 -5.31
C GLN A 173 9.57 -6.44 -5.28
N LYS A 174 10.51 -5.73 -4.68
CA LYS A 174 11.90 -6.12 -4.56
C LYS A 174 12.26 -6.38 -3.10
N PRO A 175 12.78 -7.57 -2.75
CA PRO A 175 13.26 -7.82 -1.39
C PRO A 175 14.49 -6.97 -1.06
N PHE A 176 14.65 -6.57 0.20
CA PHE A 176 15.82 -5.83 0.73
C PHE A 176 16.38 -6.47 2.00
#